data_1bfe0fc321895c5f391ebf52ad72eb86
#
_entry.id   1bfe0fc321895c5f391ebf52ad72eb86
#
_cell.length_a   1.000
_cell.length_b   1.000
_cell.length_c   1.000
_cell.angle_alpha   90.00
_cell.angle_beta   90.00
_cell.angle_gamma   90.00
#
_symmetry.space_group_name_H-M   'P 1'
#
loop_
_entity.id
_entity.type
_entity.pdbx_description
1 polymer ?
#
loop_
_entity_poly.entity_id
_entity_poly.type
_entity_poly.pdbx_seq_one_letter_code
_entity_poly.pdbx_strand_id
1 'polypeptide(L)'
;PDRLLHSMAQKTVSLVGEAVKRSPTAGIALVTQLTGEHGRQNFDRVTHTKTIESILSSLDEEGLQRYLAYLRDIIYAPTSAAPEDAKGIAMQRQSACDQMLGLVRSHLVQSSSGWVRDVLIFFAGHGYYAVKNPVKGPWSAILQVPTVPFTDALREVCRSRLQACLIELSEPDERGTPWSLAVMDMLDTMEKDHKHFTTTARPIAQERIQRAKSMLHQMRNASKKEKNETRKLHLRAFEILLASVILVTFEDGDDAPDMVDSVVDAAKLLFFDDKASQREMDGMELLTDALIGLLEISSAFLRSMTIQVFSAFSSSMTRDSLNHLVDQLGMGENEDAEDDEIKEDEEDDGDEEEEEEADD
;
A
#
# COMPACT_ATOMS: atom_id res chain seq x y z
N PRO A 1 -39.99 -16.29 -7.07
CA PRO A 1 -39.35 -17.57 -6.65
C PRO A 1 -38.13 -17.33 -5.75
N ASP A 2 -37.45 -16.22 -5.91
CA ASP A 2 -36.11 -16.03 -5.31
C ASP A 2 -36.10 -15.63 -3.83
N ARG A 3 -37.20 -15.08 -3.29
CA ARG A 3 -37.25 -14.64 -1.89
C ARG A 3 -37.17 -15.76 -0.86
N LEU A 4 -37.79 -16.92 -1.14
CA LEU A 4 -37.79 -18.10 -0.25
C LEU A 4 -36.38 -18.75 -0.23
N LEU A 5 -35.78 -18.91 -1.41
CA LEU A 5 -34.43 -19.45 -1.54
C LEU A 5 -33.40 -18.55 -0.86
N HIS A 6 -33.54 -17.21 -0.99
CA HIS A 6 -32.65 -16.25 -0.36
C HIS A 6 -32.69 -16.36 1.18
N SER A 7 -33.87 -16.43 1.80
CA SER A 7 -33.98 -16.56 3.26
C SER A 7 -33.44 -17.91 3.77
N MET A 8 -33.60 -18.98 3.01
CA MET A 8 -33.00 -20.28 3.34
C MET A 8 -31.51 -20.27 3.20
N ALA A 9 -30.97 -19.64 2.13
CA ALA A 9 -29.54 -19.47 1.94
C ALA A 9 -28.92 -18.69 3.10
N GLN A 10 -29.53 -17.57 3.52
CA GLN A 10 -29.04 -16.78 4.66
C GLN A 10 -29.02 -17.59 5.96
N LYS A 11 -30.08 -18.40 6.24
CA LYS A 11 -30.09 -19.28 7.41
C LYS A 11 -29.00 -20.35 7.34
N THR A 12 -28.80 -20.94 6.16
CA THR A 12 -27.74 -21.93 5.95
C THR A 12 -26.38 -21.33 6.22
N VAL A 13 -26.10 -20.12 5.71
CA VAL A 13 -24.88 -19.39 5.93
C VAL A 13 -24.63 -19.09 7.41
N SER A 14 -25.68 -18.68 8.15
CA SER A 14 -25.57 -18.46 9.60
C SER A 14 -25.22 -19.75 10.35
N LEU A 15 -25.86 -20.88 10.00
CA LEU A 15 -25.56 -22.19 10.59
C LEU A 15 -24.13 -22.66 10.24
N VAL A 16 -23.68 -22.38 9.02
CA VAL A 16 -22.31 -22.67 8.59
C VAL A 16 -21.33 -21.87 9.44
N GLY A 17 -21.57 -20.56 9.66
CA GLY A 17 -20.72 -19.72 10.53
C GLY A 17 -20.63 -20.28 11.97
N GLU A 18 -21.73 -20.76 12.53
CA GLU A 18 -21.71 -21.41 13.86
C GLU A 18 -20.97 -22.76 13.86
N ALA A 19 -21.09 -23.54 12.79
CA ALA A 19 -20.37 -24.80 12.66
C ALA A 19 -18.86 -24.59 12.54
N VAL A 20 -18.43 -23.55 11.81
CA VAL A 20 -17.02 -23.17 11.66
C VAL A 20 -16.40 -22.74 12.99
N LYS A 21 -17.14 -22.00 13.82
CA LYS A 21 -16.67 -21.66 15.19
C LYS A 21 -16.35 -22.90 16.03
N ARG A 22 -17.04 -24.02 15.79
CA ARG A 22 -16.81 -25.31 16.48
C ARG A 22 -15.69 -26.14 15.82
N SER A 23 -15.43 -25.93 14.54
CA SER A 23 -14.42 -26.65 13.76
C SER A 23 -13.75 -25.73 12.73
N PRO A 24 -12.70 -24.98 13.11
CA PRO A 24 -11.99 -24.07 12.21
C PRO A 24 -11.47 -24.74 10.93
N THR A 25 -11.08 -26.02 11.01
CA THR A 25 -10.64 -26.80 9.82
C THR A 25 -11.75 -26.97 8.78
N ALA A 26 -13.01 -27.06 9.17
CA ALA A 26 -14.14 -27.07 8.26
C ALA A 26 -14.33 -25.72 7.57
N GLY A 27 -13.99 -24.63 8.24
CA GLY A 27 -14.07 -23.28 7.69
C GLY A 27 -13.20 -23.09 6.45
N ILE A 28 -11.96 -23.56 6.49
CA ILE A 28 -11.04 -23.48 5.35
C ILE A 28 -11.59 -24.28 4.18
N ALA A 29 -12.03 -25.53 4.42
CA ALA A 29 -12.60 -26.38 3.37
C ALA A 29 -13.82 -25.72 2.72
N LEU A 30 -14.67 -25.04 3.50
CA LEU A 30 -15.82 -24.29 3.01
C LEU A 30 -15.40 -23.07 2.19
N VAL A 31 -14.50 -22.25 2.69
CA VAL A 31 -14.00 -21.08 1.94
C VAL A 31 -13.38 -21.52 0.62
N THR A 32 -12.52 -22.54 0.62
CA THR A 32 -11.90 -23.04 -0.60
C THR A 32 -12.90 -23.60 -1.60
N GLN A 33 -14.00 -24.22 -1.15
CA GLN A 33 -15.07 -24.67 -2.03
C GLN A 33 -15.91 -23.50 -2.57
N LEU A 34 -16.25 -22.53 -1.71
CA LEU A 34 -17.04 -21.36 -2.10
C LEU A 34 -16.29 -20.42 -3.05
N THR A 35 -14.97 -20.34 -2.95
CA THR A 35 -14.13 -19.43 -3.76
C THR A 35 -13.32 -20.15 -4.84
N GLY A 36 -13.30 -21.48 -4.83
CA GLY A 36 -12.53 -22.32 -5.75
C GLY A 36 -13.19 -22.53 -7.12
N GLU A 37 -12.77 -23.61 -7.81
CA GLU A 37 -13.13 -23.91 -9.20
C GLU A 37 -14.64 -24.00 -9.45
N HIS A 38 -15.40 -24.56 -8.50
CA HIS A 38 -16.86 -24.70 -8.60
C HIS A 38 -17.62 -23.57 -7.89
N GLY A 39 -16.90 -22.64 -7.28
CA GLY A 39 -17.43 -21.49 -6.57
C GLY A 39 -17.23 -20.19 -7.33
N ARG A 40 -17.24 -19.08 -6.59
CA ARG A 40 -16.92 -17.75 -7.12
C ARG A 40 -15.98 -17.02 -6.16
N GLN A 41 -14.83 -16.55 -6.66
CA GLN A 41 -13.86 -15.81 -5.86
C GLN A 41 -14.46 -14.57 -5.17
N ASN A 42 -15.44 -13.94 -5.80
CA ASN A 42 -16.18 -12.80 -5.26
C ASN A 42 -17.55 -13.21 -4.67
N PHE A 43 -17.63 -14.36 -3.99
CA PHE A 43 -18.86 -14.95 -3.46
C PHE A 43 -19.69 -13.95 -2.66
N ASP A 44 -19.11 -13.30 -1.65
CA ASP A 44 -19.84 -12.36 -0.78
C ASP A 44 -20.39 -11.16 -1.55
N ARG A 45 -19.66 -10.68 -2.58
CA ARG A 45 -20.13 -9.59 -3.45
C ARG A 45 -21.30 -10.01 -4.33
N VAL A 46 -21.27 -11.22 -4.87
CA VAL A 46 -22.34 -11.73 -5.74
C VAL A 46 -23.59 -12.11 -4.96
N THR A 47 -23.41 -12.65 -3.77
CA THR A 47 -24.51 -13.07 -2.89
C THR A 47 -25.04 -11.97 -1.99
N HIS A 48 -24.34 -10.81 -1.96
CA HIS A 48 -24.60 -9.71 -1.02
C HIS A 48 -24.62 -10.19 0.44
N THR A 49 -23.70 -11.10 0.79
CA THR A 49 -23.53 -11.65 2.14
C THR A 49 -22.11 -11.36 2.65
N LYS A 50 -21.90 -11.60 3.94
CA LYS A 50 -20.59 -11.56 4.59
C LYS A 50 -20.16 -12.95 5.05
N THR A 51 -20.45 -13.96 4.23
CA THR A 51 -20.22 -15.37 4.57
C THR A 51 -18.74 -15.68 4.69
N ILE A 52 -17.97 -15.34 3.68
CA ILE A 52 -16.51 -15.56 3.65
C ILE A 52 -15.85 -14.76 4.76
N GLU A 53 -16.20 -13.48 4.90
CA GLU A 53 -15.70 -12.62 5.98
C GLU A 53 -15.98 -13.23 7.37
N SER A 54 -17.20 -13.73 7.61
CA SER A 54 -17.58 -14.36 8.88
C SER A 54 -16.84 -15.67 9.15
N ILE A 55 -16.60 -16.48 8.12
CA ILE A 55 -15.84 -17.72 8.25
C ILE A 55 -14.36 -17.36 8.56
N LEU A 56 -13.76 -16.46 7.81
CA LEU A 56 -12.36 -16.05 8.00
C LEU A 56 -12.13 -15.44 9.38
N SER A 57 -13.08 -14.64 9.89
CA SER A 57 -13.02 -14.08 11.25
C SER A 57 -13.10 -15.12 12.38
N SER A 58 -13.52 -16.33 12.06
CA SER A 58 -13.64 -17.45 12.99
C SER A 58 -12.44 -18.40 12.95
N LEU A 59 -11.49 -18.18 12.02
CA LEU A 59 -10.29 -19.02 11.91
C LEU A 59 -9.29 -18.66 12.99
N ASP A 60 -8.57 -19.67 13.48
CA ASP A 60 -7.36 -19.50 14.27
C ASP A 60 -6.15 -19.17 13.37
N GLU A 61 -4.99 -18.92 13.98
CA GLU A 61 -3.77 -18.57 13.25
C GLU A 61 -3.36 -19.66 12.25
N GLU A 62 -3.48 -20.93 12.61
CA GLU A 62 -3.16 -22.05 11.73
C GLU A 62 -4.12 -22.06 10.52
N GLY A 63 -5.39 -21.78 10.75
CA GLY A 63 -6.40 -21.64 9.71
C GLY A 63 -6.09 -20.49 8.76
N LEU A 64 -5.73 -19.34 9.28
CA LEU A 64 -5.32 -18.19 8.47
C LEU A 64 -4.08 -18.48 7.64
N GLN A 65 -3.07 -19.13 8.21
CA GLN A 65 -1.87 -19.52 7.46
C GLN A 65 -2.17 -20.53 6.34
N ARG A 66 -3.06 -21.49 6.58
CA ARG A 66 -3.52 -22.42 5.54
C ARG A 66 -4.29 -21.71 4.42
N TYR A 67 -5.13 -20.74 4.78
CA TYR A 67 -5.84 -19.94 3.79
C TYR A 67 -4.89 -19.08 2.96
N LEU A 68 -3.91 -18.44 3.58
CA LEU A 68 -2.87 -17.70 2.87
C LEU A 68 -2.03 -18.62 1.94
N ALA A 69 -1.74 -19.84 2.37
CA ALA A 69 -1.08 -20.83 1.51
C ALA A 69 -1.94 -21.14 0.26
N TYR A 70 -3.24 -21.38 0.44
CA TYR A 70 -4.19 -21.57 -0.65
C TYR A 70 -4.23 -20.38 -1.63
N LEU A 71 -4.26 -19.15 -1.13
CA LEU A 71 -4.23 -17.95 -1.98
C LEU A 71 -2.91 -17.84 -2.77
N ARG A 72 -1.78 -18.18 -2.13
CA ARG A 72 -0.48 -18.22 -2.82
C ARG A 72 -0.45 -19.30 -3.90
N ASP A 73 -1.03 -20.46 -3.65
CA ASP A 73 -1.11 -21.54 -4.65
C ASP A 73 -1.87 -21.09 -5.90
N ILE A 74 -3.00 -20.38 -5.74
CA ILE A 74 -3.74 -19.75 -6.85
C ILE A 74 -2.85 -18.79 -7.64
N ILE A 75 -2.03 -18.00 -6.96
CA ILE A 75 -1.16 -17.00 -7.61
C ILE A 75 0.00 -17.68 -8.35
N TYR A 76 0.61 -18.71 -7.76
CA TYR A 76 1.78 -19.40 -8.32
C TYR A 76 1.42 -20.40 -9.42
N ALA A 77 0.29 -21.10 -9.27
CA ALA A 77 -0.19 -22.12 -10.19
C ALA A 77 -1.68 -21.90 -10.49
N PRO A 78 -2.03 -20.85 -11.26
CA PRO A 78 -3.42 -20.57 -11.60
C PRO A 78 -4.04 -21.73 -12.38
N THR A 79 -5.25 -22.11 -12.02
CA THR A 79 -5.97 -23.28 -12.55
C THR A 79 -6.46 -23.08 -13.99
N SER A 80 -6.58 -21.86 -14.46
CA SER A 80 -6.91 -21.54 -15.86
C SER A 80 -5.68 -21.85 -16.74
N ALA A 81 -5.52 -23.13 -17.06
CA ALA A 81 -4.31 -23.69 -17.64
C ALA A 81 -4.22 -23.58 -19.16
N ALA A 82 -5.10 -22.83 -19.81
CA ALA A 82 -4.88 -22.50 -21.21
C ALA A 82 -3.91 -21.28 -21.25
N PRO A 83 -2.72 -21.41 -21.85
CA PRO A 83 -1.81 -20.26 -22.02
C PRO A 83 -2.45 -19.07 -22.74
N GLU A 84 -3.59 -19.32 -23.38
CA GLU A 84 -4.40 -18.36 -24.14
C GLU A 84 -5.32 -17.51 -23.23
N ASP A 85 -5.55 -17.89 -21.96
CA ASP A 85 -6.41 -17.15 -21.02
C ASP A 85 -5.60 -16.25 -20.07
N ALA A 86 -4.73 -15.43 -20.61
CA ALA A 86 -3.93 -14.47 -19.82
C ALA A 86 -4.81 -13.53 -18.96
N LYS A 87 -6.03 -13.19 -19.43
CA LYS A 87 -6.97 -12.34 -18.70
C LYS A 87 -7.56 -13.07 -17.48
N GLY A 88 -7.93 -14.33 -17.64
CA GLY A 88 -8.44 -15.16 -16.53
C GLY A 88 -7.38 -15.35 -15.45
N ILE A 89 -6.15 -15.65 -15.83
CA ILE A 89 -5.00 -15.75 -14.92
C ILE A 89 -4.77 -14.44 -14.17
N ALA A 90 -4.79 -13.31 -14.87
CA ALA A 90 -4.61 -11.99 -14.24
C ALA A 90 -5.72 -11.70 -13.23
N MET A 91 -6.98 -11.96 -13.56
CA MET A 91 -8.13 -11.79 -12.66
C MET A 91 -8.04 -12.68 -11.42
N GLN A 92 -7.68 -13.96 -11.57
CA GLN A 92 -7.51 -14.88 -10.44
C GLN A 92 -6.42 -14.40 -9.48
N ARG A 93 -5.27 -14.01 -10.01
CA ARG A 93 -4.14 -13.50 -9.24
C ARG A 93 -4.49 -12.21 -8.50
N GLN A 94 -5.12 -11.25 -9.19
CA GLN A 94 -5.56 -10.00 -8.58
C GLN A 94 -6.56 -10.26 -7.46
N SER A 95 -7.57 -11.11 -7.69
CA SER A 95 -8.56 -11.47 -6.68
C SER A 95 -7.92 -12.12 -5.45
N ALA A 96 -6.93 -12.98 -5.62
CA ALA A 96 -6.20 -13.58 -4.50
C ALA A 96 -5.39 -12.54 -3.71
N CYS A 97 -4.75 -11.57 -4.39
CA CYS A 97 -4.08 -10.45 -3.74
C CYS A 97 -5.08 -9.56 -2.97
N ASP A 98 -6.27 -9.31 -3.54
CA ASP A 98 -7.32 -8.53 -2.88
C ASP A 98 -7.85 -9.23 -1.62
N GLN A 99 -7.95 -10.56 -1.64
CA GLN A 99 -8.32 -11.34 -0.47
C GLN A 99 -7.25 -11.31 0.63
N MET A 100 -5.96 -11.33 0.28
CA MET A 100 -4.88 -11.15 1.25
C MET A 100 -4.95 -9.76 1.92
N LEU A 101 -5.18 -8.70 1.15
CA LEU A 101 -5.40 -7.35 1.69
C LEU A 101 -6.65 -7.30 2.57
N GLY A 102 -7.74 -7.95 2.14
CA GLY A 102 -8.99 -8.03 2.90
C GLY A 102 -8.80 -8.63 4.30
N LEU A 103 -7.92 -9.64 4.45
CA LEU A 103 -7.56 -10.18 5.75
C LEU A 103 -6.90 -9.14 6.66
N VAL A 104 -5.98 -8.35 6.13
CA VAL A 104 -5.31 -7.28 6.90
C VAL A 104 -6.31 -6.21 7.32
N ARG A 105 -7.26 -5.83 6.44
CA ARG A 105 -8.31 -4.84 6.71
C ARG A 105 -9.37 -5.30 7.71
N SER A 106 -9.60 -6.59 7.81
CA SER A 106 -10.68 -7.14 8.66
C SER A 106 -10.43 -7.05 10.17
N HIS A 107 -9.39 -6.35 10.60
CA HIS A 107 -9.00 -6.18 12.01
C HIS A 107 -8.75 -7.50 12.77
N LEU A 108 -8.57 -8.61 12.06
CA LEU A 108 -8.15 -9.89 12.64
C LEU A 108 -6.72 -9.86 13.20
N VAL A 109 -6.06 -8.72 13.06
CA VAL A 109 -4.64 -8.49 13.39
C VAL A 109 -4.37 -8.42 14.90
N GLN A 110 -5.38 -8.50 15.76
CA GLN A 110 -5.24 -8.19 17.20
C GLN A 110 -4.35 -9.13 18.02
N SER A 111 -3.91 -10.27 17.50
CA SER A 111 -3.21 -11.25 18.35
C SER A 111 -1.95 -11.89 17.79
N SER A 112 -1.64 -11.78 16.52
CA SER A 112 -0.42 -12.38 15.95
C SER A 112 0.06 -11.62 14.73
N SER A 113 1.30 -11.15 14.76
CA SER A 113 1.94 -10.47 13.64
C SER A 113 2.59 -11.43 12.64
N GLY A 114 2.62 -12.73 12.91
CA GLY A 114 3.30 -13.74 12.08
C GLY A 114 2.75 -13.80 10.67
N TRP A 115 1.46 -14.04 10.52
CA TRP A 115 0.81 -14.15 9.21
C TRP A 115 0.75 -12.80 8.45
N VAL A 116 0.66 -11.67 9.16
CA VAL A 116 0.74 -10.32 8.56
C VAL A 116 2.10 -10.12 7.92
N ARG A 117 3.16 -10.51 8.61
CA ARG A 117 4.54 -10.46 8.10
C ARG A 117 4.68 -11.29 6.82
N ASP A 118 4.05 -12.47 6.76
CA ASP A 118 4.05 -13.33 5.57
C ASP A 118 3.37 -12.66 4.36
N VAL A 119 2.25 -11.95 4.59
CA VAL A 119 1.56 -11.15 3.55
C VAL A 119 2.47 -10.02 3.06
N LEU A 120 3.11 -9.29 3.96
CA LEU A 120 4.01 -8.19 3.60
C LEU A 120 5.26 -8.70 2.85
N ILE A 121 5.86 -9.84 3.26
CA ILE A 121 6.96 -10.50 2.56
C ILE A 121 6.54 -10.87 1.13
N PHE A 122 5.35 -11.44 0.98
CA PHE A 122 4.81 -11.83 -0.32
C PHE A 122 4.67 -10.61 -1.25
N PHE A 123 4.00 -9.56 -0.80
CA PHE A 123 3.79 -8.36 -1.60
C PHE A 123 5.09 -7.61 -1.89
N ALA A 124 5.97 -7.47 -0.89
CA ALA A 124 7.27 -6.83 -1.07
C ALA A 124 8.15 -7.61 -2.06
N GLY A 125 8.24 -8.94 -1.89
CA GLY A 125 9.07 -9.79 -2.73
C GLY A 125 8.65 -9.79 -4.19
N HIS A 126 7.35 -9.83 -4.47
CA HIS A 126 6.85 -9.88 -5.84
C HIS A 126 6.58 -8.50 -6.45
N GLY A 127 6.36 -7.47 -5.63
CA GLY A 127 6.19 -6.11 -6.10
C GLY A 127 7.50 -5.46 -6.54
N TYR A 128 8.58 -5.68 -5.78
CA TYR A 128 9.84 -4.97 -5.96
C TYR A 128 10.97 -5.84 -6.55
N TYR A 129 10.80 -7.16 -6.55
CA TYR A 129 11.78 -8.11 -7.05
C TYR A 129 11.16 -9.16 -7.98
N ALA A 130 11.98 -9.69 -8.85
CA ALA A 130 11.70 -10.92 -9.58
C ALA A 130 12.41 -12.09 -8.86
N VAL A 131 11.65 -13.12 -8.49
CA VAL A 131 12.19 -14.36 -7.94
C VAL A 131 12.67 -15.25 -9.08
N LYS A 132 13.98 -15.44 -9.19
CA LYS A 132 14.61 -16.21 -10.28
C LYS A 132 14.82 -17.68 -9.98
N ASN A 133 15.13 -17.96 -8.72
CA ASN A 133 15.47 -19.31 -8.28
C ASN A 133 14.69 -19.63 -7.00
N PRO A 134 14.42 -20.91 -6.71
CA PRO A 134 13.77 -21.32 -5.47
C PRO A 134 14.47 -20.74 -4.23
N VAL A 135 13.76 -19.93 -3.48
CA VAL A 135 14.25 -19.29 -2.26
C VAL A 135 14.46 -20.35 -1.18
N LYS A 136 15.49 -20.18 -0.35
CA LYS A 136 15.78 -21.06 0.77
C LYS A 136 15.49 -20.36 2.11
N GLY A 137 15.30 -21.17 3.16
CA GLY A 137 15.05 -20.65 4.50
C GLY A 137 13.59 -20.27 4.77
N PRO A 138 13.31 -19.37 5.72
CA PRO A 138 11.96 -19.12 6.20
C PRO A 138 10.98 -18.57 5.14
N TRP A 139 11.51 -17.94 4.09
CA TRP A 139 10.69 -17.38 3.03
C TRP A 139 10.38 -18.34 1.87
N SER A 140 10.92 -19.57 1.92
CA SER A 140 10.75 -20.56 0.85
C SER A 140 9.30 -20.96 0.59
N ALA A 141 8.44 -20.92 1.60
CA ALA A 141 7.02 -21.19 1.49
C ALA A 141 6.21 -19.98 0.99
N ILE A 142 6.78 -18.77 1.12
CA ILE A 142 6.10 -17.51 0.79
C ILE A 142 6.50 -17.03 -0.60
N LEU A 143 7.79 -17.05 -0.92
CA LEU A 143 8.37 -16.57 -2.17
C LEU A 143 8.80 -17.74 -3.05
N GLN A 144 7.99 -18.04 -4.05
CA GLN A 144 8.23 -19.14 -5.00
C GLN A 144 8.41 -18.58 -6.41
N VAL A 145 9.02 -19.39 -7.26
CA VAL A 145 9.09 -19.09 -8.70
C VAL A 145 7.74 -19.48 -9.32
N PRO A 146 6.99 -18.52 -9.90
CA PRO A 146 5.67 -18.81 -10.45
C PRO A 146 5.77 -19.68 -11.73
N THR A 147 4.79 -20.57 -11.93
CA THR A 147 4.71 -21.40 -13.16
C THR A 147 4.49 -20.55 -14.41
N VAL A 148 3.69 -19.48 -14.28
CA VAL A 148 3.52 -18.45 -15.29
C VAL A 148 4.17 -17.17 -14.77
N PRO A 149 5.11 -16.54 -15.50
CA PRO A 149 5.80 -15.34 -15.04
C PRO A 149 4.84 -14.22 -14.60
N PHE A 150 5.25 -13.43 -13.61
CA PHE A 150 4.49 -12.26 -13.21
C PHE A 150 4.66 -11.13 -14.22
N THR A 151 3.56 -10.54 -14.62
CA THR A 151 3.52 -9.33 -15.44
C THR A 151 3.82 -8.10 -14.61
N ASP A 152 4.21 -7.00 -15.25
CA ASP A 152 4.44 -5.73 -14.56
C ASP A 152 3.13 -5.21 -13.91
N ALA A 153 1.98 -5.40 -14.55
CA ALA A 153 0.69 -5.09 -13.97
C ALA A 153 0.40 -5.85 -12.66
N LEU A 154 0.77 -7.15 -12.58
CA LEU A 154 0.63 -7.89 -11.32
C LEU A 154 1.61 -7.41 -10.25
N ARG A 155 2.82 -6.99 -10.63
CA ARG A 155 3.78 -6.39 -9.70
C ARG A 155 3.27 -5.08 -9.14
N GLU A 156 2.63 -4.26 -9.97
CA GLU A 156 1.95 -3.04 -9.55
C GLU A 156 0.81 -3.34 -8.57
N VAL A 157 0.00 -4.36 -8.83
CA VAL A 157 -1.00 -4.86 -7.87
C VAL A 157 -0.33 -5.22 -6.54
N CYS A 158 0.77 -5.96 -6.53
CA CYS A 158 1.48 -6.31 -5.29
C CYS A 158 1.97 -5.06 -4.54
N ARG A 159 2.56 -4.07 -5.23
CA ARG A 159 3.00 -2.80 -4.62
C ARG A 159 1.82 -2.03 -4.01
N SER A 160 0.77 -1.83 -4.79
CA SER A 160 -0.45 -1.15 -4.34
C SER A 160 -1.09 -1.84 -3.13
N ARG A 161 -1.12 -3.19 -3.08
CA ARG A 161 -1.66 -3.93 -1.93
C ARG A 161 -0.75 -3.87 -0.72
N LEU A 162 0.58 -3.85 -0.91
CA LEU A 162 1.53 -3.60 0.18
C LEU A 162 1.29 -2.23 0.82
N GLN A 163 1.22 -1.18 0.00
CA GLN A 163 0.96 0.19 0.46
C GLN A 163 -0.38 0.27 1.21
N ALA A 164 -1.43 -0.36 0.67
CA ALA A 164 -2.73 -0.43 1.34
C ALA A 164 -2.65 -1.17 2.70
N CYS A 165 -1.88 -2.26 2.80
CA CYS A 165 -1.64 -2.92 4.09
C CYS A 165 -0.93 -1.98 5.08
N LEU A 166 0.07 -1.21 4.62
CA LEU A 166 0.82 -0.30 5.48
C LEU A 166 -0.03 0.87 5.99
N ILE A 167 -1.05 1.30 5.26
CA ILE A 167 -2.04 2.29 5.73
C ILE A 167 -2.87 1.73 6.90
N GLU A 168 -3.29 0.47 6.81
CA GLU A 168 -4.13 -0.17 7.82
C GLU A 168 -3.33 -0.55 9.09
N LEU A 169 -2.03 -0.82 8.95
CA LEU A 169 -1.15 -1.28 10.02
C LEU A 169 -0.54 -0.10 10.80
N SER A 170 -1.36 0.62 11.54
CA SER A 170 -0.94 1.77 12.35
C SER A 170 -0.09 1.39 13.58
N GLU A 171 -0.37 0.24 14.19
CA GLU A 171 0.39 -0.25 15.34
C GLU A 171 1.69 -0.95 14.89
N PRO A 172 2.78 -0.79 15.63
CA PRO A 172 4.05 -1.43 15.30
C PRO A 172 3.96 -2.97 15.43
N ASP A 173 4.94 -3.67 14.85
CA ASP A 173 5.08 -5.12 14.98
C ASP A 173 5.40 -5.55 16.42
N GLU A 174 5.45 -6.85 16.68
CA GLU A 174 5.77 -7.44 18.00
C GLU A 174 7.10 -6.96 18.60
N ARG A 175 8.00 -6.43 17.77
CA ARG A 175 9.31 -5.89 18.17
C ARG A 175 9.26 -4.39 18.43
N GLY A 176 8.09 -3.75 18.31
CA GLY A 176 7.92 -2.31 18.40
C GLY A 176 8.48 -1.56 17.18
N THR A 177 8.61 -2.25 16.03
CA THR A 177 9.08 -1.66 14.77
C THR A 177 7.90 -1.27 13.90
N PRO A 178 7.80 -0.03 13.39
CA PRO A 178 6.82 0.34 12.38
C PRO A 178 6.90 -0.57 11.16
N TRP A 179 5.74 -0.97 10.62
CA TRP A 179 5.71 -1.95 9.53
C TRP A 179 6.40 -1.49 8.26
N SER A 180 6.38 -0.19 7.94
CA SER A 180 7.15 0.38 6.83
C SER A 180 8.65 0.11 6.96
N LEU A 181 9.20 0.25 8.18
CA LEU A 181 10.60 -0.03 8.47
C LEU A 181 10.89 -1.55 8.48
N ALA A 182 9.95 -2.37 8.94
CA ALA A 182 10.07 -3.82 8.86
C ALA A 182 10.11 -4.29 7.39
N VAL A 183 9.31 -3.69 6.51
CA VAL A 183 9.35 -3.94 5.05
C VAL A 183 10.70 -3.53 4.47
N MET A 184 11.27 -2.40 4.87
CA MET A 184 12.61 -2.01 4.42
C MET A 184 13.68 -3.06 4.79
N ASP A 185 13.61 -3.65 5.99
CA ASP A 185 14.53 -4.72 6.41
C ASP A 185 14.34 -6.00 5.56
N MET A 186 13.10 -6.30 5.13
CA MET A 186 12.82 -7.39 4.20
C MET A 186 13.43 -7.11 2.82
N LEU A 187 13.23 -5.90 2.27
CA LEU A 187 13.79 -5.50 0.98
C LEU A 187 15.32 -5.49 0.99
N ASP A 188 15.95 -5.02 2.06
CA ASP A 188 17.41 -5.05 2.22
C ASP A 188 17.96 -6.48 2.28
N THR A 189 17.19 -7.41 2.84
CA THR A 189 17.56 -8.84 2.87
C THR A 189 17.46 -9.44 1.47
N MET A 190 16.41 -9.12 0.70
CA MET A 190 16.22 -9.56 -0.68
C MET A 190 17.30 -8.99 -1.61
N GLU A 191 17.64 -7.71 -1.43
CA GLU A 191 18.69 -7.04 -2.21
C GLU A 191 20.04 -7.69 -2.04
N LYS A 192 20.40 -8.15 -0.85
CA LYS A 192 21.67 -8.86 -0.59
C LYS A 192 21.72 -10.26 -1.21
N ASP A 193 20.57 -10.85 -1.47
CA ASP A 193 20.45 -12.20 -2.02
C ASP A 193 20.25 -12.17 -3.55
N HIS A 194 21.25 -11.64 -4.27
CA HIS A 194 21.25 -11.55 -5.74
C HIS A 194 21.11 -12.89 -6.46
N LYS A 195 21.30 -14.02 -5.74
CA LYS A 195 21.12 -15.35 -6.30
C LYS A 195 19.67 -15.69 -6.57
N HIS A 196 18.79 -15.25 -5.67
CA HIS A 196 17.37 -15.58 -5.73
C HIS A 196 16.52 -14.43 -6.22
N PHE A 197 16.96 -13.17 -6.01
CA PHE A 197 16.19 -11.96 -6.30
C PHE A 197 16.90 -11.05 -7.30
N THR A 198 16.11 -10.40 -8.14
CA THR A 198 16.55 -9.29 -9.00
C THR A 198 15.57 -8.16 -8.85
N THR A 199 16.08 -6.97 -8.58
CA THR A 199 15.25 -5.77 -8.50
C THR A 199 14.52 -5.49 -9.82
N THR A 200 13.31 -4.98 -9.73
CA THR A 200 12.50 -4.53 -10.87
C THR A 200 12.63 -3.01 -11.09
N ALA A 201 13.31 -2.29 -10.19
CA ALA A 201 13.51 -0.85 -10.31
C ALA A 201 14.40 -0.51 -11.51
N ARG A 202 14.09 0.56 -12.21
CA ARG A 202 14.94 1.13 -13.28
C ARG A 202 16.29 1.62 -12.72
N PRO A 203 17.35 1.69 -13.52
CA PRO A 203 18.67 2.13 -13.03
C PRO A 203 18.66 3.51 -12.35
N ILE A 204 17.94 4.48 -12.90
CA ILE A 204 17.80 5.83 -12.33
C ILE A 204 17.10 5.78 -10.95
N ALA A 205 16.04 5.01 -10.82
CA ALA A 205 15.36 4.80 -9.55
C ALA A 205 16.26 4.10 -8.53
N GLN A 206 17.10 3.16 -8.96
CA GLN A 206 18.04 2.45 -8.09
C GLN A 206 19.05 3.40 -7.42
N GLU A 207 19.62 4.34 -8.16
CA GLU A 207 20.56 5.33 -7.59
C GLU A 207 19.91 6.17 -6.48
N ARG A 208 18.69 6.63 -6.72
CA ARG A 208 17.91 7.42 -5.75
C ARG A 208 17.52 6.59 -4.53
N ILE A 209 17.04 5.36 -4.74
CA ILE A 209 16.75 4.41 -3.68
C ILE A 209 17.98 4.20 -2.80
N GLN A 210 19.17 4.04 -3.36
CA GLN A 210 20.41 3.85 -2.62
C GLN A 210 20.76 5.11 -1.81
N ARG A 211 20.57 6.30 -2.37
CA ARG A 211 20.76 7.59 -1.65
C ARG A 211 19.83 7.69 -0.45
N ALA A 212 18.52 7.41 -0.64
CA ALA A 212 17.54 7.43 0.43
C ALA A 212 17.80 6.35 1.50
N LYS A 213 18.18 5.14 1.10
CA LYS A 213 18.58 4.05 2.02
C LYS A 213 19.80 4.43 2.86
N SER A 214 20.81 5.07 2.25
CA SER A 214 21.97 5.57 2.97
C SER A 214 21.56 6.56 4.07
N MET A 215 20.66 7.50 3.74
CA MET A 215 20.12 8.44 4.72
C MET A 215 19.32 7.73 5.80
N LEU A 216 18.45 6.80 5.44
CA LEU A 216 17.68 5.99 6.40
C LEU A 216 18.59 5.26 7.39
N HIS A 217 19.70 4.69 6.93
CA HIS A 217 20.68 4.05 7.82
C HIS A 217 21.35 5.04 8.77
N GLN A 218 21.68 6.25 8.30
CA GLN A 218 22.24 7.31 9.16
C GLN A 218 21.23 7.72 10.23
N MET A 219 19.96 7.92 9.87
CA MET A 219 18.90 8.29 10.80
C MET A 219 18.63 7.19 11.84
N ARG A 220 18.56 5.93 11.44
CA ARG A 220 18.43 4.79 12.36
C ARG A 220 19.59 4.73 13.39
N ASN A 221 20.80 5.05 12.95
CA ASN A 221 21.97 5.11 13.85
C ASN A 221 21.91 6.31 14.79
N ALA A 222 21.41 7.45 14.32
CA ALA A 222 21.21 8.64 15.16
C ALA A 222 20.09 8.41 16.18
N SER A 223 18.95 7.88 15.75
CA SER A 223 17.80 7.56 16.61
C SER A 223 18.16 6.61 17.78
N LYS A 224 19.03 5.61 17.54
CA LYS A 224 19.50 4.68 18.57
C LYS A 224 20.35 5.36 19.65
N LYS A 225 21.03 6.46 19.32
CA LYS A 225 21.93 7.19 20.23
C LYS A 225 21.24 8.38 20.87
N GLU A 226 20.11 8.82 20.33
CA GLU A 226 19.40 10.01 20.79
C GLU A 226 18.75 9.77 22.16
N LYS A 227 18.92 10.72 23.07
CA LYS A 227 18.37 10.71 24.44
C LYS A 227 17.19 11.65 24.61
N ASN A 228 17.08 12.66 23.73
CA ASN A 228 15.96 13.59 23.73
C ASN A 228 14.77 12.91 23.05
N GLU A 229 13.68 12.70 23.80
CA GLU A 229 12.51 11.97 23.29
C GLU A 229 11.81 12.69 22.14
N THR A 230 11.75 14.03 22.15
CA THR A 230 11.18 14.80 21.04
C THR A 230 12.01 14.63 19.76
N ARG A 231 13.34 14.80 19.86
CA ARG A 231 14.23 14.61 18.71
C ARG A 231 14.22 13.17 18.20
N LYS A 232 14.08 12.21 19.09
CA LYS A 232 13.95 10.79 18.73
C LYS A 232 12.63 10.51 18.00
N LEU A 233 11.53 11.17 18.42
CA LEU A 233 10.24 11.11 17.71
C LEU A 233 10.37 11.67 16.30
N HIS A 234 11.01 12.82 16.13
CA HIS A 234 11.26 13.43 14.81
C HIS A 234 12.11 12.52 13.91
N LEU A 235 13.21 11.96 14.44
CA LEU A 235 14.04 11.00 13.71
C LEU A 235 13.22 9.79 13.24
N ARG A 236 12.37 9.21 14.10
CA ARG A 236 11.49 8.10 13.74
C ARG A 236 10.45 8.46 12.67
N ALA A 237 9.85 9.63 12.78
CA ALA A 237 8.92 10.12 11.75
C ALA A 237 9.61 10.24 10.39
N PHE A 238 10.83 10.78 10.36
CA PHE A 238 11.62 10.83 9.13
C PHE A 238 12.06 9.46 8.60
N GLU A 239 12.38 8.51 9.48
CA GLU A 239 12.65 7.12 9.07
C GLU A 239 11.45 6.53 8.32
N ILE A 240 10.22 6.76 8.82
CA ILE A 240 8.98 6.32 8.17
C ILE A 240 8.79 7.05 6.84
N LEU A 241 9.02 8.35 6.77
CA LEU A 241 8.92 9.15 5.55
C LEU A 241 9.87 8.63 4.47
N LEU A 242 11.15 8.46 4.81
CA LEU A 242 12.16 7.92 3.89
C LEU A 242 11.78 6.51 3.39
N ALA A 243 11.31 5.64 4.29
CA ALA A 243 10.84 4.31 3.91
C ALA A 243 9.67 4.40 2.91
N SER A 244 8.72 5.30 3.13
CA SER A 244 7.55 5.50 2.27
C SER A 244 7.92 6.03 0.89
N VAL A 245 8.81 7.01 0.85
CA VAL A 245 9.33 7.57 -0.40
C VAL A 245 10.12 6.52 -1.18
N ILE A 246 10.96 5.71 -0.53
CA ILE A 246 11.68 4.60 -1.16
C ILE A 246 10.69 3.63 -1.82
N LEU A 247 9.61 3.23 -1.12
CA LEU A 247 8.62 2.30 -1.64
C LEU A 247 7.92 2.84 -2.90
N VAL A 248 7.63 4.13 -2.95
CA VAL A 248 7.00 4.75 -4.12
C VAL A 248 7.99 4.98 -5.27
N THR A 249 9.26 5.24 -4.98
CA THR A 249 10.30 5.45 -6.00
C THR A 249 10.55 4.21 -6.88
N PHE A 250 10.16 3.01 -6.45
CA PHE A 250 10.17 1.83 -7.31
C PHE A 250 9.09 1.90 -8.41
N GLU A 251 8.08 2.73 -8.24
CA GLU A 251 7.03 2.96 -9.22
C GLU A 251 7.52 4.00 -10.23
N ASP A 252 7.36 3.71 -11.51
CA ASP A 252 7.83 4.57 -12.58
C ASP A 252 6.95 5.81 -12.75
N GLY A 253 7.15 6.84 -11.93
CA GLY A 253 6.60 8.17 -12.14
C GLY A 253 7.72 9.14 -12.53
N ASP A 254 7.51 9.91 -13.59
CA ASP A 254 8.46 10.97 -13.97
C ASP A 254 8.57 12.06 -12.88
N ASP A 255 7.59 12.16 -11.97
CA ASP A 255 7.51 13.12 -10.86
C ASP A 255 8.18 12.63 -9.56
N ALA A 256 8.52 11.34 -9.43
CA ALA A 256 9.21 10.78 -8.27
C ALA A 256 10.67 11.26 -8.03
N PRO A 257 11.37 11.80 -9.04
CA PRO A 257 12.78 12.17 -8.93
C PRO A 257 13.12 13.20 -7.87
N ASP A 258 12.40 14.30 -7.84
CA ASP A 258 12.75 15.46 -7.01
C ASP A 258 12.34 15.24 -5.55
N MET A 259 11.35 14.41 -5.31
CA MET A 259 10.81 14.07 -4.00
C MET A 259 11.86 13.41 -3.08
N VAL A 260 12.62 12.44 -3.61
CA VAL A 260 13.67 11.75 -2.84
C VAL A 260 14.73 12.74 -2.39
N ASP A 261 15.15 13.60 -3.32
CA ASP A 261 16.21 14.57 -3.08
C ASP A 261 15.78 15.62 -2.06
N SER A 262 14.57 16.16 -2.17
CA SER A 262 14.01 17.12 -1.23
C SER A 262 13.91 16.53 0.20
N VAL A 263 13.42 15.32 0.35
CA VAL A 263 13.32 14.66 1.67
C VAL A 263 14.71 14.35 2.24
N VAL A 264 15.67 13.88 1.42
CA VAL A 264 17.04 13.61 1.88
C VAL A 264 17.75 14.90 2.29
N ASP A 265 17.56 15.99 1.57
CA ASP A 265 18.21 17.25 1.87
C ASP A 265 17.59 17.93 3.11
N ALA A 266 16.26 17.85 3.29
CA ALA A 266 15.60 18.25 4.53
C ALA A 266 16.15 17.46 5.74
N ALA A 267 16.32 16.14 5.60
CA ALA A 267 16.89 15.28 6.65
C ALA A 267 18.32 15.71 7.03
N LYS A 268 19.15 16.08 6.04
CA LYS A 268 20.54 16.56 6.31
C LYS A 268 20.53 17.85 7.10
N LEU A 269 19.72 18.83 6.68
CA LEU A 269 19.65 20.13 7.33
C LEU A 269 19.13 20.03 8.76
N LEU A 270 18.06 19.23 8.98
CA LEU A 270 17.43 19.11 10.30
C LEU A 270 18.25 18.32 11.32
N PHE A 271 18.99 17.29 10.88
CA PHE A 271 19.55 16.33 11.84
C PHE A 271 21.08 16.23 11.83
N PHE A 272 21.75 16.62 10.74
CA PHE A 272 23.18 16.36 10.54
C PHE A 272 24.03 17.59 10.25
N ASP A 273 23.43 18.77 10.03
CA ASP A 273 24.21 20.00 9.84
C ASP A 273 24.39 20.74 11.19
N ASP A 274 25.61 20.76 11.71
CA ASP A 274 25.96 21.34 13.02
C ASP A 274 25.93 22.89 13.07
N LYS A 275 25.64 23.56 11.95
CA LYS A 275 25.67 25.04 11.88
C LYS A 275 24.29 25.64 12.17
N ALA A 276 23.87 25.52 13.43
CA ALA A 276 22.94 26.31 14.26
C ALA A 276 21.73 27.06 13.63
N SER A 277 20.70 27.16 14.40
CA SER A 277 19.47 27.97 14.42
C SER A 277 18.90 28.53 13.10
N GLN A 278 19.68 29.17 12.23
CA GLN A 278 19.16 29.66 10.95
C GLN A 278 18.90 28.53 9.93
N ARG A 279 19.76 27.51 9.94
CA ARG A 279 19.61 26.35 9.04
C ARG A 279 18.59 25.33 9.55
N GLU A 280 18.26 25.35 10.84
CA GLU A 280 17.16 24.56 11.37
C GLU A 280 15.80 25.11 10.88
N MET A 281 15.67 26.44 10.75
CA MET A 281 14.53 27.07 10.10
C MET A 281 14.46 26.69 8.61
N ASP A 282 15.58 26.81 7.88
CA ASP A 282 15.65 26.41 6.48
C ASP A 282 15.29 24.92 6.29
N GLY A 283 15.69 24.07 7.24
CA GLY A 283 15.35 22.64 7.24
C GLY A 283 13.87 22.34 7.46
N MET A 284 13.19 23.12 8.29
CA MET A 284 11.74 22.98 8.51
C MET A 284 10.94 23.49 7.32
N GLU A 285 11.37 24.56 6.67
CA GLU A 285 10.77 25.06 5.42
C GLU A 285 10.90 24.01 4.33
N LEU A 286 12.10 23.47 4.11
CA LEU A 286 12.33 22.43 3.12
C LEU A 286 11.56 21.15 3.41
N LEU A 287 11.38 20.77 4.70
CA LEU A 287 10.51 19.67 5.06
C LEU A 287 9.05 19.99 4.70
N THR A 288 8.59 21.21 4.99
CA THR A 288 7.20 21.62 4.70
C THR A 288 6.94 21.55 3.19
N ASP A 289 7.84 22.09 2.36
CA ASP A 289 7.75 22.01 0.90
C ASP A 289 7.73 20.56 0.40
N ALA A 290 8.62 19.72 0.95
CA ALA A 290 8.66 18.31 0.60
C ALA A 290 7.34 17.60 0.97
N LEU A 291 6.73 17.91 2.13
CA LEU A 291 5.46 17.33 2.56
C LEU A 291 4.30 17.81 1.69
N ILE A 292 4.28 19.07 1.28
CA ILE A 292 3.28 19.62 0.34
C ILE A 292 3.39 18.90 -1.00
N GLY A 293 4.58 18.82 -1.59
CA GLY A 293 4.80 18.11 -2.85
C GLY A 293 4.42 16.63 -2.79
N LEU A 294 4.55 15.97 -1.62
CA LEU A 294 4.07 14.60 -1.42
C LEU A 294 2.53 14.50 -1.40
N LEU A 295 1.84 15.56 -0.95
CA LEU A 295 0.37 15.60 -0.94
C LEU A 295 -0.24 15.82 -2.33
N GLU A 296 0.47 16.50 -3.23
CA GLU A 296 0.09 16.71 -4.63
C GLU A 296 0.07 15.40 -5.43
N ILE A 297 0.87 14.41 -5.00
CA ILE A 297 0.88 13.10 -5.63
C ILE A 297 -0.42 12.35 -5.30
N SER A 298 -1.10 11.83 -6.33
CA SER A 298 -2.34 11.06 -6.18
C SER A 298 -2.11 9.68 -5.55
N SER A 299 -1.57 9.64 -4.32
CA SER A 299 -1.28 8.44 -3.56
C SER A 299 -1.88 8.51 -2.15
N ALA A 300 -2.86 7.64 -1.87
CA ALA A 300 -3.44 7.51 -0.53
C ALA A 300 -2.38 7.09 0.51
N PHE A 301 -1.39 6.29 0.10
CA PHE A 301 -0.29 5.87 0.96
C PHE A 301 0.59 7.04 1.37
N LEU A 302 1.08 7.82 0.41
CA LEU A 302 1.90 9.00 0.71
C LEU A 302 1.13 10.01 1.56
N ARG A 303 -0.14 10.28 1.23
CA ARG A 303 -0.99 11.17 2.03
C ARG A 303 -1.10 10.71 3.48
N SER A 304 -1.34 9.42 3.73
CA SER A 304 -1.42 8.87 5.09
C SER A 304 -0.10 9.03 5.85
N MET A 305 1.03 8.74 5.19
CA MET A 305 2.37 8.86 5.80
C MET A 305 2.75 10.32 6.04
N THR A 306 2.44 11.22 5.11
CA THR A 306 2.67 12.66 5.25
C THR A 306 1.91 13.24 6.45
N ILE A 307 0.64 12.88 6.64
CA ILE A 307 -0.16 13.30 7.81
C ILE A 307 0.49 12.80 9.11
N GLN A 308 0.97 11.57 9.15
CA GLN A 308 1.62 11.01 10.32
C GLN A 308 2.93 11.75 10.66
N VAL A 309 3.74 12.06 9.66
CA VAL A 309 4.98 12.82 9.81
C VAL A 309 4.68 14.25 10.26
N PHE A 310 3.76 14.92 9.59
CA PHE A 310 3.33 16.27 9.96
C PHE A 310 2.85 16.35 11.42
N SER A 311 2.07 15.37 11.86
CA SER A 311 1.62 15.28 13.25
C SER A 311 2.79 15.20 14.25
N ALA A 312 3.85 14.47 13.91
CA ALA A 312 5.04 14.36 14.76
C ALA A 312 5.81 15.70 14.88
N PHE A 313 5.81 16.51 13.83
CA PHE A 313 6.52 17.79 13.78
C PHE A 313 5.67 19.00 14.18
N SER A 314 4.35 18.85 14.30
CA SER A 314 3.40 19.96 14.53
C SER A 314 3.76 20.87 15.71
N SER A 315 4.29 20.29 16.80
CA SER A 315 4.72 21.05 17.98
C SER A 315 6.03 21.84 17.80
N SER A 316 6.77 21.56 16.74
CA SER A 316 8.08 22.16 16.44
C SER A 316 8.02 23.08 15.22
N MET A 317 6.85 23.25 14.59
CA MET A 317 6.68 24.16 13.47
C MET A 317 6.85 25.61 13.90
N THR A 318 7.61 26.35 13.10
CA THR A 318 7.80 27.79 13.29
C THR A 318 6.60 28.57 12.75
N ARG A 319 6.46 29.84 13.17
CA ARG A 319 5.45 30.73 12.62
C ARG A 319 5.64 30.97 11.12
N ASP A 320 6.90 31.00 10.67
CA ASP A 320 7.25 31.22 9.28
C ASP A 320 6.89 30.01 8.42
N SER A 321 7.15 28.78 8.89
CA SER A 321 6.69 27.54 8.23
C SER A 321 5.16 27.44 8.16
N LEU A 322 4.44 27.92 9.17
CA LEU A 322 2.97 27.98 9.15
C LEU A 322 2.46 29.05 8.17
N ASN A 323 3.08 30.22 8.11
CA ASN A 323 2.73 31.26 7.13
C ASN A 323 2.97 30.75 5.71
N HIS A 324 4.11 30.10 5.46
CA HIS A 324 4.42 29.50 4.17
C HIS A 324 3.37 28.48 3.73
N LEU A 325 2.89 27.64 4.66
CA LEU A 325 1.82 26.69 4.41
C LEU A 325 0.49 27.37 4.04
N VAL A 326 0.15 28.46 4.73
CA VAL A 326 -1.05 29.26 4.44
C VAL A 326 -0.95 29.95 3.08
N ASP A 327 0.25 30.49 2.74
CA ASP A 327 0.48 31.13 1.45
C ASP A 327 0.35 30.13 0.28
N GLN A 328 0.86 28.90 0.43
CA GLN A 328 0.71 27.83 -0.55
C GLN A 328 -0.76 27.41 -0.74
N LEU A 329 -1.53 27.27 0.35
CA LEU A 329 -2.96 26.98 0.29
C LEU A 329 -3.75 28.14 -0.32
N GLY A 330 -3.36 29.38 -0.05
CA GLY A 330 -4.00 30.57 -0.63
C GLY A 330 -3.71 30.77 -2.12
N MET A 331 -2.57 30.30 -2.62
CA MET A 331 -2.27 30.26 -4.06
C MET A 331 -3.14 29.25 -4.80
N GLY A 332 -3.40 28.08 -4.21
CA GLY A 332 -4.29 27.08 -4.80
C GLY A 332 -5.73 27.54 -4.94
N GLU A 333 -6.27 28.29 -3.97
CA GLU A 333 -7.63 28.85 -4.06
C GLU A 333 -7.76 29.90 -5.16
N ASN A 334 -6.69 30.65 -5.49
CA ASN A 334 -6.72 31.64 -6.56
C ASN A 334 -6.59 31.02 -7.96
N GLU A 335 -5.85 29.92 -8.11
CA GLU A 335 -5.76 29.20 -9.39
C GLU A 335 -7.08 28.51 -9.75
N ASP A 336 -7.76 27.91 -8.77
CA ASP A 336 -9.09 27.31 -8.97
C ASP A 336 -10.18 28.39 -9.28
N ALA A 337 -10.05 29.60 -8.73
CA ALA A 337 -10.98 30.71 -8.97
C ALA A 337 -10.78 31.33 -10.38
N GLU A 338 -9.56 31.39 -10.90
CA GLU A 338 -9.29 31.88 -12.26
C GLU A 338 -9.74 30.87 -13.34
N ASP A 339 -9.67 29.57 -13.05
CA ASP A 339 -10.17 28.53 -13.97
C ASP A 339 -11.71 28.46 -14.02
N ASP A 340 -12.41 28.79 -12.93
CA ASP A 340 -13.87 28.88 -12.91
C ASP A 340 -14.39 30.16 -13.62
N GLU A 341 -13.69 31.30 -13.53
CA GLU A 341 -14.07 32.53 -14.28
C GLU A 341 -13.89 32.36 -15.81
N ILE A 342 -12.95 31.55 -16.28
CA ILE A 342 -12.76 31.29 -17.73
C ILE A 342 -13.84 30.37 -18.30
N LYS A 343 -14.54 29.60 -17.45
CA LYS A 343 -15.63 28.70 -17.90
C LYS A 343 -17.00 29.34 -17.97
N GLU A 344 -17.23 30.49 -17.30
CA GLU A 344 -18.52 31.21 -17.37
C GLU A 344 -18.66 32.11 -18.60
N ASP A 345 -17.58 32.47 -19.29
CA ASP A 345 -17.64 33.36 -20.48
C ASP A 345 -17.84 32.61 -21.81
N GLU A 346 -17.95 31.28 -21.89
CA GLU A 346 -18.14 30.51 -23.12
C GLU A 346 -19.57 29.97 -23.34
N GLU A 347 -20.57 30.26 -22.48
CA GLU A 347 -21.94 29.73 -22.65
C GLU A 347 -23.01 30.74 -23.01
N ASP A 348 -22.67 31.90 -23.60
CA ASP A 348 -23.70 32.85 -24.09
C ASP A 348 -23.45 33.31 -25.53
N ASP A 349 -23.74 32.44 -26.50
CA ASP A 349 -24.13 32.88 -27.87
C ASP A 349 -24.74 31.69 -28.65
N GLY A 350 -26.04 31.82 -28.97
CA GLY A 350 -26.60 31.11 -30.12
C GLY A 350 -27.94 30.42 -30.00
N ASP A 351 -28.99 31.10 -29.52
CA ASP A 351 -30.36 30.78 -29.92
C ASP A 351 -30.72 31.61 -31.18
N GLU A 352 -30.59 31.01 -32.35
CA GLU A 352 -31.31 31.49 -33.55
C GLU A 352 -32.35 30.45 -33.94
N GLU A 353 -33.61 30.88 -33.82
CA GLU A 353 -34.83 30.27 -34.36
C GLU A 353 -34.76 30.10 -35.88
N GLU A 354 -35.01 28.90 -36.38
CA GLU A 354 -35.53 28.71 -37.74
C GLU A 354 -36.86 27.97 -37.68
N GLU A 355 -37.92 28.74 -37.85
CA GLU A 355 -39.22 28.26 -38.33
C GLU A 355 -39.07 27.77 -39.76
N GLU A 356 -39.44 26.54 -40.07
CA GLU A 356 -39.84 26.14 -41.42
C GLU A 356 -41.19 25.46 -41.44
N GLU A 357 -42.02 26.07 -42.28
CA GLU A 357 -43.39 25.79 -42.55
C GLU A 357 -43.63 24.39 -43.16
N ALA A 358 -44.80 23.88 -42.85
CA ALA A 358 -45.42 22.77 -43.55
C ALA A 358 -45.85 23.17 -44.95
N ASP A 359 -45.68 22.27 -45.94
CA ASP A 359 -46.64 22.09 -47.04
C ASP A 359 -46.46 20.72 -47.71
N ASP A 360 -47.66 20.08 -47.94
CA ASP A 360 -48.06 18.93 -48.77
C ASP A 360 -47.66 17.51 -48.29
#